data_e99f86c35cfee3ee0107fb8228cc4352
#
_entry.id   e99f86c35cfee3ee0107fb8228cc4352
#
_cell.length_a   1.000
_cell.length_b   1.000
_cell.length_c   1.000
_cell.angle_alpha   90.00
_cell.angle_beta   90.00
_cell.angle_gamma   90.00
#
_symmetry.space_group_name_H-M   'P 1'
#
loop_
_entity.id
_entity.type
_entity.pdbx_description
1 polymer ?
#
loop_
_entity_poly.entity_id
_entity_poly.type
_entity_poly.pdbx_seq_one_letter_code
_entity_poly.pdbx_strand_id
1 'polypeptide(L)'
;LACGSGGMFVQSARFVENLHENPNDKLSFYGLEKNGTTINLAKMNLAVHGLVGDIKKAISYYEDPHNLFKKADFVMANPPFNVDEIDADKIKNDPRLPFGLPGVNKKGKVSNGNYVWISYFYSYLTEQGRAGFVMSSQASSAGKKEAKVREKLIDTGHVDVMISIRSNFFYTRAV
;
A
#
# COMPACT_ATOMS: atom_id res chain seq x y z
N LEU A 1 -1.41 -4.94 0.13
CA LEU A 1 -1.88 -4.20 -1.04
C LEU A 1 -0.76 -4.14 -2.08
N ALA A 2 -0.93 -4.71 -3.28
CA ALA A 2 0.12 -4.82 -4.29
C ALA A 2 1.42 -5.46 -3.74
N CYS A 3 1.32 -6.68 -3.18
CA CYS A 3 2.43 -7.31 -2.46
C CYS A 3 3.58 -7.79 -3.37
N GLY A 4 3.36 -7.79 -4.70
CA GLY A 4 4.36 -8.24 -5.66
C GLY A 4 4.83 -9.67 -5.36
N SER A 5 6.12 -9.91 -5.40
CA SER A 5 6.74 -11.22 -5.09
C SER A 5 6.85 -11.54 -3.60
N GLY A 6 6.24 -10.74 -2.71
CA GLY A 6 6.27 -10.97 -1.26
C GLY A 6 7.59 -10.60 -0.57
N GLY A 7 8.48 -9.87 -1.25
CA GLY A 7 9.80 -9.52 -0.70
C GLY A 7 9.72 -8.73 0.61
N MET A 8 8.71 -7.86 0.78
CA MET A 8 8.54 -7.11 2.03
C MET A 8 8.14 -8.03 3.19
N PHE A 9 7.38 -9.09 2.96
CA PHE A 9 7.05 -10.07 4.00
C PHE A 9 8.30 -10.80 4.49
N VAL A 10 9.17 -11.22 3.56
CA VAL A 10 10.44 -11.86 3.90
C VAL A 10 11.34 -10.93 4.70
N GLN A 11 11.43 -9.65 4.31
CA GLN A 11 12.22 -8.67 5.08
C GLN A 11 11.64 -8.40 6.47
N SER A 12 10.31 -8.36 6.61
CA SER A 12 9.65 -8.22 7.90
C SER A 12 9.92 -9.42 8.81
N ALA A 13 9.88 -10.63 8.25
CA ALA A 13 10.21 -11.85 8.98
C ALA A 13 11.66 -11.82 9.47
N ARG A 14 12.62 -11.48 8.62
CA ARG A 14 14.03 -11.33 9.00
C ARG A 14 14.24 -10.31 10.12
N PHE A 15 13.47 -9.22 10.11
CA PHE A 15 13.52 -8.25 11.21
C PHE A 15 13.12 -8.90 12.53
N VAL A 16 12.06 -9.71 12.56
CA VAL A 16 11.61 -10.43 13.77
C VAL A 16 12.63 -11.49 14.19
N GLU A 17 13.20 -12.24 13.23
CA GLU A 17 14.28 -13.20 13.50
C GLU A 17 15.50 -12.54 14.14
N ASN A 18 15.88 -11.34 13.70
CA ASN A 18 16.97 -10.57 14.31
C ASN A 18 16.68 -10.15 15.77
N LEU A 19 15.42 -10.15 16.18
CA LEU A 19 15.01 -9.97 17.58
C LEU A 19 14.96 -11.29 18.36
N HIS A 20 15.45 -12.39 17.78
CA HIS A 20 15.41 -13.75 18.33
C HIS A 20 13.99 -14.28 18.57
N GLU A 21 13.03 -13.85 17.76
CA GLU A 21 11.63 -14.27 17.78
C GLU A 21 11.28 -15.09 16.54
N ASN A 22 10.30 -15.99 16.66
CA ASN A 22 9.80 -16.74 15.50
C ASN A 22 8.78 -15.91 14.72
N PRO A 23 9.03 -15.60 13.43
CA PRO A 23 8.11 -14.80 12.61
C PRO A 23 6.70 -15.38 12.49
N ASN A 24 6.56 -16.70 12.42
CA ASN A 24 5.25 -17.34 12.26
C ASN A 24 4.38 -17.25 13.52
N ASP A 25 5.00 -17.05 14.69
CA ASP A 25 4.28 -16.87 15.95
C ASP A 25 3.89 -15.40 16.18
N LYS A 26 4.62 -14.47 15.55
CA LYS A 26 4.46 -13.02 15.77
C LYS A 26 3.74 -12.30 14.63
N LEU A 27 3.80 -12.83 13.41
CA LEU A 27 3.31 -12.15 12.21
C LEU A 27 2.29 -13.00 11.45
N SER A 28 1.23 -12.35 11.02
CA SER A 28 0.29 -12.89 10.03
C SER A 28 0.37 -12.04 8.76
N PHE A 29 0.75 -12.64 7.64
CA PHE A 29 0.93 -11.95 6.39
C PHE A 29 -0.30 -12.05 5.48
N TYR A 30 -0.79 -10.89 5.04
CA TYR A 30 -1.92 -10.77 4.11
C TYR A 30 -1.49 -9.97 2.89
N GLY A 31 -1.57 -10.59 1.72
CA GLY A 31 -1.17 -9.99 0.45
C GLY A 31 -2.29 -9.91 -0.56
N LEU A 32 -2.35 -8.82 -1.32
CA LEU A 32 -3.19 -8.69 -2.51
C LEU A 32 -2.29 -8.43 -3.73
N GLU A 33 -2.53 -9.17 -4.80
CA GLU A 33 -1.83 -8.99 -6.06
C GLU A 33 -2.79 -9.34 -7.23
N LYS A 34 -2.72 -8.57 -8.31
CA LYS A 34 -3.60 -8.78 -9.48
C LYS A 34 -3.11 -9.89 -10.42
N ASN A 35 -1.81 -10.09 -10.50
CA ASN A 35 -1.17 -11.01 -11.43
C ASN A 35 -0.98 -12.41 -10.82
N GLY A 36 -1.58 -13.44 -11.46
CA GLY A 36 -1.51 -14.81 -10.96
C GLY A 36 -0.09 -15.38 -10.91
N THR A 37 0.76 -15.09 -11.89
CA THR A 37 2.16 -15.53 -11.89
C THR A 37 2.93 -14.89 -10.73
N THR A 38 2.70 -13.62 -10.48
CA THR A 38 3.31 -12.90 -9.34
C THR A 38 2.83 -13.46 -8.00
N ILE A 39 1.55 -13.87 -7.89
CA ILE A 39 1.02 -14.55 -6.71
C ILE A 39 1.75 -15.87 -6.45
N ASN A 40 1.95 -16.68 -7.49
CA ASN A 40 2.67 -17.95 -7.36
C ASN A 40 4.13 -17.71 -6.91
N LEU A 41 4.77 -16.69 -7.47
CA LEU A 41 6.11 -16.27 -7.05
C LEU A 41 6.14 -15.83 -5.58
N ALA A 42 5.15 -15.06 -5.14
CA ALA A 42 5.04 -14.64 -3.74
C ALA A 42 4.87 -15.82 -2.80
N LYS A 43 3.98 -16.77 -3.14
CA LYS A 43 3.76 -17.99 -2.35
C LYS A 43 5.00 -18.86 -2.29
N MET A 44 5.71 -19.02 -3.41
CA MET A 44 6.97 -19.77 -3.46
C MET A 44 8.04 -19.07 -2.62
N ASN A 45 8.15 -17.74 -2.69
CA ASN A 45 9.10 -16.97 -1.90
C ASN A 45 8.84 -17.14 -0.39
N LEU A 46 7.60 -17.05 0.05
CA LEU A 46 7.24 -17.31 1.44
C LEU A 46 7.60 -18.75 1.85
N ALA A 47 7.25 -19.74 1.03
CA ALA A 47 7.51 -21.16 1.32
C ALA A 47 9.01 -21.46 1.47
N VAL A 48 9.86 -20.92 0.59
CA VAL A 48 11.32 -21.09 0.66
C VAL A 48 11.92 -20.50 1.95
N HIS A 49 11.28 -19.46 2.49
CA HIS A 49 11.69 -18.85 3.76
C HIS A 49 10.94 -19.42 4.99
N GLY A 50 10.18 -20.52 4.82
CA GLY A 50 9.45 -21.14 5.92
C GLY A 50 8.32 -20.27 6.50
N LEU A 51 7.80 -19.33 5.71
CA LEU A 51 6.79 -18.38 6.12
C LEU A 51 5.39 -18.77 5.63
N VAL A 52 4.38 -18.48 6.43
CA VAL A 52 2.98 -18.65 6.08
C VAL A 52 2.35 -17.28 5.78
N GLY A 53 1.59 -17.18 4.68
CA GLY A 53 0.88 -15.95 4.33
C GLY A 53 -0.33 -16.21 3.43
N ASP A 54 -1.39 -15.43 3.62
CA ASP A 54 -2.59 -15.48 2.78
C ASP A 54 -2.48 -14.46 1.63
N ILE A 55 -2.14 -14.95 0.44
CA ILE A 55 -2.01 -14.13 -0.77
C ILE A 55 -3.21 -14.38 -1.67
N LYS A 56 -4.03 -13.35 -1.87
CA LYS A 56 -5.23 -13.41 -2.71
C LYS A 56 -5.08 -12.61 -4.00
N LYS A 57 -5.73 -13.12 -5.05
CA LYS A 57 -5.86 -12.39 -6.30
C LYS A 57 -6.94 -11.32 -6.14
N ALA A 58 -6.56 -10.05 -6.33
CA ALA A 58 -7.48 -8.93 -6.27
C ALA A 58 -6.93 -7.69 -6.98
N ILE A 59 -7.84 -6.87 -7.48
CA ILE A 59 -7.51 -5.49 -7.89
C ILE A 59 -7.75 -4.61 -6.66
N SER A 60 -6.70 -4.32 -5.91
CA SER A 60 -6.75 -3.62 -4.61
C SER A 60 -7.56 -2.31 -4.62
N TYR A 61 -7.67 -1.65 -5.78
CA TYR A 61 -8.49 -0.45 -5.91
C TYR A 61 -9.99 -0.71 -5.67
N TYR A 62 -10.48 -1.91 -6.01
CA TYR A 62 -11.91 -2.23 -6.02
C TYR A 62 -12.31 -3.32 -5.02
N GLU A 63 -11.33 -4.06 -4.47
CA GLU A 63 -11.58 -5.27 -3.72
C GLU A 63 -10.81 -5.30 -2.40
N ASP A 64 -11.44 -5.84 -1.36
CA ASP A 64 -10.82 -6.14 -0.07
C ASP A 64 -11.23 -7.55 0.41
N PRO A 65 -10.76 -8.62 -0.26
CA PRO A 65 -11.19 -9.99 0.04
C PRO A 65 -10.69 -10.52 1.39
N HIS A 66 -9.78 -9.82 2.05
CA HIS A 66 -9.33 -10.14 3.41
C HIS A 66 -10.17 -9.46 4.50
N ASN A 67 -10.99 -8.45 4.13
CA ASN A 67 -11.78 -7.65 5.08
C ASN A 67 -10.93 -7.04 6.21
N LEU A 68 -9.78 -6.47 5.84
CA LEU A 68 -8.81 -5.90 6.78
C LEU A 68 -9.00 -4.40 7.06
N PHE A 69 -10.07 -3.80 6.59
CA PHE A 69 -10.40 -2.41 6.90
C PHE A 69 -10.33 -2.17 8.42
N LYS A 70 -9.45 -1.25 8.87
CA LYS A 70 -9.16 -0.92 10.28
C LYS A 70 -8.67 -2.09 11.14
N LYS A 71 -7.99 -3.08 10.55
CA LYS A 71 -7.56 -4.28 11.29
C LYS A 71 -6.07 -4.60 11.16
N ALA A 72 -5.33 -3.87 10.34
CA ALA A 72 -3.91 -4.13 10.14
C ALA A 72 -3.07 -3.36 11.17
N ASP A 73 -2.20 -4.05 11.88
CA ASP A 73 -1.22 -3.41 12.77
C ASP A 73 -0.10 -2.76 11.98
N PHE A 74 0.26 -3.36 10.84
CA PHE A 74 1.27 -2.82 9.93
C PHE A 74 0.83 -2.90 8.48
N VAL A 75 1.02 -1.81 7.75
CA VAL A 75 0.90 -1.77 6.29
C VAL A 75 2.24 -1.40 5.71
N MET A 76 2.82 -2.28 4.91
CA MET A 76 4.07 -2.02 4.19
C MET A 76 3.85 -2.20 2.69
N ALA A 77 4.23 -1.21 1.89
CA ALA A 77 3.94 -1.24 0.47
C ALA A 77 4.94 -0.47 -0.39
N ASN A 78 5.15 -0.99 -1.59
CA ASN A 78 5.76 -0.30 -2.71
C ASN A 78 4.82 -0.43 -3.91
N PRO A 79 3.75 0.37 -3.96
CA PRO A 79 2.72 0.26 -4.98
C PRO A 79 3.20 0.79 -6.34
N PRO A 80 2.47 0.50 -7.43
CA PRO A 80 2.72 1.16 -8.71
C PRO A 80 2.40 2.66 -8.59
N PHE A 81 3.34 3.50 -9.04
CA PHE A 81 3.22 4.96 -8.97
C PHE A 81 2.45 5.53 -10.16
N ASN A 82 1.78 6.66 -9.94
CA ASN A 82 1.18 7.49 -10.98
C ASN A 82 0.17 6.76 -11.88
N VAL A 83 -0.56 5.80 -11.34
CA VAL A 83 -1.63 5.11 -12.08
C VAL A 83 -2.79 6.07 -12.34
N ASP A 84 -3.26 6.18 -13.57
CA ASP A 84 -4.27 7.15 -14.03
C ASP A 84 -5.56 6.50 -14.61
N GLU A 85 -5.69 5.18 -14.53
CA GLU A 85 -6.83 4.44 -15.11
C GLU A 85 -7.85 3.93 -14.07
N ILE A 86 -7.75 4.38 -12.82
CA ILE A 86 -8.66 3.94 -11.76
C ILE A 86 -10.05 4.53 -12.00
N ASP A 87 -11.07 3.70 -12.04
CA ASP A 87 -12.46 4.09 -12.23
C ASP A 87 -12.98 4.82 -10.99
N ALA A 88 -13.20 6.13 -11.14
CA ALA A 88 -13.61 6.98 -10.02
C ALA A 88 -15.01 6.63 -9.50
N ASP A 89 -15.95 6.24 -10.39
CA ASP A 89 -17.32 5.89 -10.00
C ASP A 89 -17.38 4.64 -9.14
N LYS A 90 -16.45 3.70 -9.36
CA LYS A 90 -16.38 2.47 -8.57
C LYS A 90 -15.84 2.67 -7.16
N ILE A 91 -15.06 3.73 -6.92
CA ILE A 91 -14.40 3.96 -5.64
C ILE A 91 -14.88 5.20 -4.89
N LYS A 92 -15.68 6.07 -5.49
CA LYS A 92 -16.09 7.35 -4.88
C LYS A 92 -16.79 7.21 -3.51
N ASN A 93 -17.43 6.09 -3.25
CA ASN A 93 -18.13 5.80 -1.99
C ASN A 93 -17.37 4.73 -1.16
N ASP A 94 -16.13 4.43 -1.51
CA ASP A 94 -15.35 3.43 -0.79
C ASP A 94 -14.95 3.97 0.60
N PRO A 95 -15.26 3.28 1.69
CA PRO A 95 -14.92 3.72 3.05
C PRO A 95 -13.40 3.82 3.26
N ARG A 96 -12.60 3.19 2.39
CA ARG A 96 -11.14 3.28 2.42
C ARG A 96 -10.60 4.61 1.89
N LEU A 97 -11.47 5.56 1.49
CA LEU A 97 -11.11 6.92 1.08
C LEU A 97 -11.54 7.97 2.13
N PRO A 98 -11.02 7.94 3.36
CA PRO A 98 -11.46 8.83 4.44
C PRO A 98 -11.21 10.32 4.14
N PHE A 99 -10.22 10.62 3.29
CA PHE A 99 -9.85 11.99 2.92
C PHE A 99 -10.57 12.47 1.65
N GLY A 100 -11.35 11.60 1.03
CA GLY A 100 -12.08 11.86 -0.21
C GLY A 100 -11.32 11.43 -1.46
N LEU A 101 -12.00 11.57 -2.59
CA LEU A 101 -11.48 11.16 -3.90
C LEU A 101 -10.45 12.20 -4.41
N PRO A 102 -9.25 11.78 -4.85
CA PRO A 102 -8.31 12.65 -5.55
C PRO A 102 -8.88 13.14 -6.90
N GLY A 103 -8.10 13.91 -7.65
CA GLY A 103 -8.55 14.49 -8.91
C GLY A 103 -9.10 13.46 -9.89
N VAL A 104 -10.21 13.80 -10.56
CA VAL A 104 -10.84 12.98 -11.60
C VAL A 104 -10.75 13.71 -12.93
N ASN A 105 -10.34 13.01 -13.97
CA ASN A 105 -10.24 13.53 -15.33
C ASN A 105 -11.61 13.53 -16.04
N LYS A 106 -11.66 14.11 -17.23
CA LYS A 106 -12.90 14.19 -18.04
C LYS A 106 -13.48 12.83 -18.47
N LYS A 107 -12.67 11.76 -18.36
CA LYS A 107 -13.08 10.37 -18.71
C LYS A 107 -13.62 9.60 -17.49
N GLY A 108 -13.84 10.25 -16.34
CA GLY A 108 -14.29 9.59 -15.12
C GLY A 108 -13.21 8.73 -14.46
N LYS A 109 -11.93 8.94 -14.78
CA LYS A 109 -10.82 8.23 -14.16
C LYS A 109 -10.08 9.11 -13.18
N VAL A 110 -9.54 8.52 -12.12
CA VAL A 110 -8.65 9.23 -11.19
C VAL A 110 -7.43 9.72 -11.96
N SER A 111 -7.10 10.99 -11.80
CA SER A 111 -5.99 11.63 -12.53
C SER A 111 -4.63 11.07 -12.12
N ASN A 112 -4.49 10.68 -10.85
CA ASN A 112 -3.30 10.04 -10.30
C ASN A 112 -3.66 9.22 -9.06
N GLY A 113 -3.29 7.94 -9.04
CA GLY A 113 -3.65 6.98 -8.00
C GLY A 113 -2.81 7.04 -6.71
N ASN A 114 -1.79 7.90 -6.63
CA ASN A 114 -0.91 7.93 -5.47
C ASN A 114 -1.68 8.16 -4.16
N TYR A 115 -2.62 9.11 -4.15
CA TYR A 115 -3.43 9.39 -2.96
C TYR A 115 -4.58 8.39 -2.72
N VAL A 116 -4.94 7.58 -3.70
CA VAL A 116 -5.81 6.41 -3.46
C VAL A 116 -5.04 5.38 -2.64
N TRP A 117 -3.78 5.07 -3.02
CA TRP A 117 -2.92 4.17 -2.26
C TRP A 117 -2.70 4.67 -0.83
N ILE A 118 -2.30 5.93 -0.66
CA ILE A 118 -2.03 6.51 0.67
C ILE A 118 -3.28 6.44 1.56
N SER A 119 -4.46 6.78 1.02
CA SER A 119 -5.72 6.70 1.75
C SER A 119 -6.05 5.26 2.16
N TYR A 120 -5.81 4.30 1.28
CA TYR A 120 -6.03 2.88 1.58
C TYR A 120 -5.06 2.37 2.65
N PHE A 121 -3.77 2.72 2.57
CA PHE A 121 -2.82 2.34 3.62
C PHE A 121 -3.25 2.85 4.98
N TYR A 122 -3.64 4.12 5.05
CA TYR A 122 -4.18 4.72 6.27
C TYR A 122 -5.43 4.00 6.78
N SER A 123 -6.38 3.71 5.90
CA SER A 123 -7.69 3.13 6.27
C SER A 123 -7.64 1.68 6.73
N TYR A 124 -6.59 0.95 6.39
CA TYR A 124 -6.39 -0.43 6.86
C TYR A 124 -5.85 -0.50 8.30
N LEU A 125 -5.23 0.57 8.79
CA LEU A 125 -4.60 0.57 10.10
C LEU A 125 -5.60 0.48 11.24
N THR A 126 -5.24 -0.27 12.28
CA THR A 126 -5.81 -0.11 13.62
C THR A 126 -5.48 1.27 14.18
N GLU A 127 -6.08 1.66 15.32
CA GLU A 127 -5.80 2.94 15.99
C GLU A 127 -4.33 3.13 16.35
N GLN A 128 -3.61 2.04 16.63
CA GLN A 128 -2.17 2.04 16.96
C GLN A 128 -1.29 1.55 15.81
N GLY A 129 -1.91 1.22 14.67
CA GLY A 129 -1.22 0.68 13.52
C GLY A 129 -0.28 1.69 12.84
N ARG A 130 0.70 1.18 12.10
CA ARG A 130 1.68 2.00 11.39
C ARG A 130 1.77 1.60 9.93
N ALA A 131 1.92 2.59 9.04
CA ALA A 131 2.15 2.37 7.63
C ALA A 131 3.53 2.90 7.22
N GLY A 132 4.28 2.05 6.51
CA GLY A 132 5.52 2.44 5.85
C GLY A 132 5.42 2.13 4.36
N PHE A 133 5.62 3.11 3.48
CA PHE A 133 5.50 2.89 2.04
C PHE A 133 6.41 3.82 1.24
N VAL A 134 6.77 3.36 0.06
CA VAL A 134 7.48 4.17 -0.93
C VAL A 134 6.46 4.80 -1.87
N MET A 135 6.65 6.08 -2.21
CA MET A 135 5.78 6.78 -3.12
C MET A 135 6.58 7.70 -4.04
N SER A 136 6.04 7.99 -5.23
CA SER A 136 6.63 8.98 -6.13
C SER A 136 6.75 10.34 -5.46
N SER A 137 7.85 11.06 -5.69
CA SER A 137 8.05 12.44 -5.23
C SER A 137 6.94 13.40 -5.68
N GLN A 138 6.24 13.09 -6.77
CA GLN A 138 5.06 13.84 -7.22
C GLN A 138 3.95 13.89 -6.16
N ALA A 139 3.85 12.90 -5.28
CA ALA A 139 2.87 12.92 -4.20
C ALA A 139 3.08 14.11 -3.24
N SER A 140 4.33 14.48 -2.96
CA SER A 140 4.65 15.62 -2.09
C SER A 140 4.36 16.99 -2.72
N SER A 141 4.41 17.09 -4.04
CA SER A 141 4.22 18.34 -4.80
C SER A 141 2.86 18.43 -5.51
N ALA A 142 2.04 17.39 -5.46
CA ALA A 142 0.73 17.36 -6.11
C ALA A 142 -0.16 18.52 -5.65
N GLY A 143 -0.79 19.20 -6.63
CA GLY A 143 -1.68 20.34 -6.41
C GLY A 143 -3.16 19.99 -6.46
N LYS A 144 -4.03 20.99 -6.50
CA LYS A 144 -5.49 20.86 -6.71
C LYS A 144 -6.17 19.92 -5.68
N LYS A 145 -6.94 18.94 -6.16
CA LYS A 145 -7.70 18.00 -5.30
C LYS A 145 -6.79 17.06 -4.51
N GLU A 146 -5.65 16.68 -5.05
CA GLU A 146 -4.66 15.85 -4.36
C GLU A 146 -4.01 16.60 -3.19
N ALA A 147 -3.76 17.91 -3.35
CA ALA A 147 -3.31 18.77 -2.24
C ALA A 147 -4.31 18.78 -1.08
N LYS A 148 -5.62 18.81 -1.38
CA LYS A 148 -6.67 18.75 -0.34
C LYS A 148 -6.72 17.39 0.38
N VAL A 149 -6.47 16.30 -0.32
CA VAL A 149 -6.37 14.98 0.31
C VAL A 149 -5.16 14.92 1.24
N ARG A 150 -4.02 15.46 0.78
CA ARG A 150 -2.79 15.56 1.58
C ARG A 150 -2.99 16.43 2.83
N GLU A 151 -3.60 17.60 2.67
CA GLU A 151 -3.93 18.52 3.77
C GLU A 151 -4.72 17.79 4.86
N LYS A 152 -5.82 17.13 4.49
CA LYS A 152 -6.64 16.36 5.45
C LYS A 152 -5.86 15.23 6.14
N LEU A 153 -4.96 14.56 5.43
CA LEU A 153 -4.10 13.54 6.03
C LEU A 153 -3.14 14.17 7.05
N ILE A 154 -2.51 15.29 6.70
CA ILE A 154 -1.58 16.01 7.59
C ILE A 154 -2.32 16.53 8.82
N ASP A 155 -3.52 17.06 8.66
CA ASP A 155 -4.37 17.60 9.73
C ASP A 155 -4.78 16.53 10.76
N THR A 156 -4.70 15.23 10.41
CA THR A 156 -4.89 14.15 11.40
C THR A 156 -3.79 14.10 12.45
N GLY A 157 -2.62 14.68 12.18
CA GLY A 157 -1.43 14.55 13.03
C GLY A 157 -0.75 13.17 12.98
N HIS A 158 -1.19 12.27 12.08
CA HIS A 158 -0.69 10.89 12.01
C HIS A 158 0.47 10.70 11.01
N VAL A 159 1.01 11.77 10.45
CA VAL A 159 2.21 11.69 9.60
C VAL A 159 3.44 11.85 10.49
N ASP A 160 4.10 10.74 10.81
CA ASP A 160 5.27 10.74 11.69
C ASP A 160 6.53 11.29 10.99
N VAL A 161 6.80 10.79 9.77
CA VAL A 161 8.04 11.11 9.07
C VAL A 161 7.87 10.99 7.54
N MET A 162 8.54 11.87 6.82
CA MET A 162 8.70 11.79 5.37
C MET A 162 10.19 11.87 5.02
N ILE A 163 10.68 10.85 4.33
CA ILE A 163 12.08 10.74 3.93
C ILE A 163 12.19 10.95 2.43
N SER A 164 12.93 11.97 2.01
CA SER A 164 13.27 12.16 0.61
C SER A 164 14.43 11.25 0.21
N ILE A 165 14.22 10.46 -0.83
CA ILE A 165 15.21 9.53 -1.36
C ILE A 165 15.76 10.14 -2.66
N ARG A 166 17.09 10.13 -2.83
CA ARG A 166 17.72 10.62 -4.05
C ARG A 166 17.27 9.84 -5.28
N SER A 167 17.27 10.48 -6.45
CA SER A 167 17.02 9.83 -7.74
C SER A 167 17.98 8.65 -7.98
N ASN A 168 17.52 7.66 -8.72
CA ASN A 168 18.28 6.43 -9.05
C ASN A 168 18.68 5.58 -7.83
N PHE A 169 18.00 5.72 -6.69
CA PHE A 169 18.22 4.84 -5.54
C PHE A 169 17.71 3.42 -5.80
N PHE A 170 16.62 3.28 -6.53
CA PHE A 170 16.08 1.99 -6.96
C PHE A 170 16.52 1.70 -8.39
N TYR A 171 17.18 0.56 -8.61
CA TYR A 171 17.72 0.15 -9.92
C TYR A 171 16.63 -0.03 -11.00
N THR A 172 15.39 -0.29 -10.62
CA THR A 172 14.30 -0.67 -11.54
C THR A 172 13.22 0.38 -11.70
N ARG A 173 13.27 1.51 -10.97
CA ARG A 173 12.27 2.58 -11.03
C ARG A 173 12.90 3.95 -10.82
N ALA A 174 12.49 4.91 -11.67
CA ALA A 174 12.68 6.32 -11.37
C ALA A 174 11.74 6.71 -10.21
N VAL A 175 12.30 7.03 -9.08
CA VAL A 175 11.59 7.54 -7.89
C VAL A 175 11.94 9.01 -7.74
#